data_036ab8e87401083b84fff6beb4de4ade
#
_entry.id   036ab8e87401083b84fff6beb4de4ade
#
_cell.length_a   1.000
_cell.length_b   1.000
_cell.length_c   1.000
_cell.angle_alpha   90.00
_cell.angle_beta   90.00
_cell.angle_gamma   90.00
#
_symmetry.space_group_name_H-M   'P 1'
#
loop_
_entity.id
_entity.type
_entity.pdbx_description
1 polymer ?
#
loop_
_entity_poly.entity_id
_entity_poly.type
_entity_poly.pdbx_seq_one_letter_code
_entity_poly.pdbx_strand_id
1 'polypeptide(L)'
;MIIWIASYPKSGNTWVRTFLTAYYFCENGIFDIDKLNLIEDYPNKQFFKEKLKQGEIHKHWETSQKDIRDQKKVKFLKTHNSLITAFGNDFTKPEYTLGVIYVIRDPRNVITSVKNHNDLDSYDEALKFMQDENKVLEDYPHLKNYAKTNICLLYTSPSPRD
;
A
#
# COMPACT_ATOMS: atom_id res chain seq x y z
N MET A 1 -6.27 11.94 -10.65
CA MET A 1 -5.69 12.21 -9.31
C MET A 1 -5.91 11.00 -8.41
N ILE A 2 -4.98 10.71 -7.51
CA ILE A 2 -5.00 9.52 -6.66
C ILE A 2 -5.34 9.91 -5.22
N ILE A 3 -6.25 9.15 -4.59
CA ILE A 3 -6.43 9.11 -3.14
C ILE A 3 -5.82 7.80 -2.66
N TRP A 4 -4.76 7.90 -1.90
CA TRP A 4 -4.07 6.74 -1.34
C TRP A 4 -4.77 6.21 -0.09
N ILE A 5 -4.94 4.88 -0.01
CA ILE A 5 -5.28 4.18 1.23
C ILE A 5 -4.00 3.48 1.67
N ALA A 6 -3.22 4.18 2.46
CA ALA A 6 -1.90 3.74 2.90
C ALA A 6 -1.96 3.14 4.31
N SER A 7 -1.26 2.05 4.52
CA SER A 7 -1.16 1.43 5.84
C SER A 7 0.05 0.54 5.95
N TYR A 8 0.50 0.33 7.18
CA TYR A 8 1.29 -0.85 7.48
C TYR A 8 0.44 -2.12 7.24
N PRO A 9 1.03 -3.23 6.77
CA PRO A 9 0.32 -4.50 6.64
C PRO A 9 -0.41 -4.89 7.92
N LYS A 10 -1.58 -5.50 7.80
CA LYS A 10 -2.40 -5.96 8.93
C LYS A 10 -2.98 -4.83 9.81
N SER A 11 -2.85 -3.57 9.41
CA SER A 11 -3.43 -2.42 10.14
C SER A 11 -4.92 -2.19 9.88
N GLY A 12 -5.58 -2.98 9.03
CA GLY A 12 -7.01 -2.85 8.73
C GLY A 12 -7.33 -2.19 7.40
N ASN A 13 -6.38 -2.13 6.47
CA ASN A 13 -6.59 -1.55 5.15
C ASN A 13 -7.79 -2.16 4.42
N THR A 14 -7.98 -3.49 4.50
CA THR A 14 -9.14 -4.19 3.92
C THR A 14 -10.46 -3.67 4.47
N TRP A 15 -10.56 -3.39 5.77
CA TRP A 15 -11.74 -2.81 6.38
C TRP A 15 -12.10 -1.45 5.80
N VAL A 16 -11.10 -0.57 5.66
CA VAL A 16 -11.29 0.76 5.08
C VAL A 16 -11.69 0.64 3.60
N ARG A 17 -11.05 -0.26 2.85
CA ARG A 17 -11.43 -0.53 1.45
C ARG A 17 -12.87 -1.03 1.33
N THR A 18 -13.27 -1.97 2.17
CA THR A 18 -14.65 -2.50 2.20
C THR A 18 -15.66 -1.38 2.45
N PHE A 19 -15.39 -0.53 3.45
CA PHE A 19 -16.24 0.62 3.76
C PHE A 19 -16.33 1.60 2.58
N LEU A 20 -15.20 2.00 2.01
CA LEU A 20 -15.18 2.92 0.87
C LEU A 20 -15.81 2.29 -0.38
N THR A 21 -15.63 0.99 -0.59
CA THR A 21 -16.27 0.26 -1.69
C THR A 21 -17.80 0.27 -1.52
N ALA A 22 -18.30 -0.02 -0.33
CA ALA A 22 -19.72 0.03 -0.04
C ALA A 22 -20.29 1.43 -0.26
N TYR A 23 -19.57 2.46 0.19
CA TYR A 23 -20.03 3.84 0.13
C TYR A 23 -20.04 4.41 -1.30
N TYR A 24 -18.97 4.18 -2.08
CA TYR A 24 -18.81 4.83 -3.39
C TYR A 24 -19.25 3.98 -4.57
N PHE A 25 -19.28 2.65 -4.43
CA PHE A 25 -19.43 1.76 -5.58
C PHE A 25 -20.58 0.77 -5.44
N CYS A 26 -21.21 0.66 -4.26
CA CYS A 26 -22.33 -0.24 -4.06
C CYS A 26 -23.66 0.54 -3.92
N GLU A 27 -24.72 -0.08 -4.39
CA GLU A 27 -26.07 0.47 -4.20
C GLU A 27 -26.49 0.34 -2.74
N ASN A 28 -27.15 1.38 -2.23
CA ASN A 28 -27.66 1.43 -0.85
C ASN A 28 -26.61 1.21 0.24
N GLY A 29 -25.31 1.34 -0.05
CA GLY A 29 -24.24 1.12 0.92
C GLY A 29 -24.05 -0.35 1.34
N ILE A 30 -24.69 -1.31 0.68
CA ILE A 30 -24.52 -2.74 0.95
C ILE A 30 -23.28 -3.22 0.23
N PHE A 31 -22.31 -3.73 1.01
CA PHE A 31 -21.03 -4.19 0.48
C PHE A 31 -21.19 -5.38 -0.47
N ASP A 32 -20.58 -5.27 -1.64
CA ASP A 32 -20.44 -6.33 -2.63
C ASP A 32 -18.97 -6.68 -2.80
N ILE A 33 -18.61 -7.92 -2.55
CA ILE A 33 -17.23 -8.41 -2.58
C ILE A 33 -16.61 -8.29 -3.97
N ASP A 34 -17.39 -8.45 -5.03
CA ASP A 34 -16.92 -8.38 -6.42
C ASP A 34 -16.44 -6.96 -6.78
N LYS A 35 -16.94 -5.96 -6.05
CA LYS A 35 -16.57 -4.56 -6.22
C LYS A 35 -15.34 -4.13 -5.41
N LEU A 36 -14.83 -4.96 -4.51
CA LEU A 36 -13.65 -4.62 -3.70
C LEU A 36 -12.44 -4.25 -4.56
N ASN A 37 -12.29 -4.90 -5.71
CA ASN A 37 -11.20 -4.68 -6.64
C ASN A 37 -11.31 -3.36 -7.44
N LEU A 38 -12.39 -2.57 -7.27
CA LEU A 38 -12.46 -1.21 -7.79
C LEU A 38 -11.51 -0.25 -7.05
N ILE A 39 -11.11 -0.63 -5.82
CA ILE A 39 -10.00 -0.02 -5.10
C ILE A 39 -8.80 -0.96 -5.21
N GLU A 40 -7.99 -0.74 -6.21
CA GLU A 40 -6.90 -1.64 -6.60
C GLU A 40 -5.68 -1.49 -5.70
N ASP A 41 -4.88 -2.55 -5.60
CA ASP A 41 -3.57 -2.51 -4.97
C ASP A 41 -2.56 -1.81 -5.90
N TYR A 42 -1.73 -0.94 -5.35
CA TYR A 42 -0.65 -0.29 -6.07
C TYR A 42 0.67 -0.43 -5.29
N PRO A 43 1.75 -0.79 -5.94
CA PRO A 43 1.88 -1.12 -7.36
C PRO A 43 1.40 -2.55 -7.69
N ASN A 44 0.78 -2.74 -8.83
CA ASN A 44 0.51 -4.06 -9.38
C ASN A 44 0.71 -4.07 -10.91
N LYS A 45 0.71 -5.25 -11.53
CA LYS A 45 1.07 -5.42 -12.96
C LYS A 45 0.22 -4.60 -13.93
N GLN A 46 -1.05 -4.38 -13.60
CA GLN A 46 -1.99 -3.71 -14.52
C GLN A 46 -1.68 -2.22 -14.73
N PHE A 47 -0.93 -1.61 -13.82
CA PHE A 47 -0.52 -0.20 -13.96
C PHE A 47 0.68 -0.01 -14.89
N PHE A 48 1.30 -1.10 -15.34
CA PHE A 48 2.54 -1.03 -16.10
C PHE A 48 2.34 -1.65 -17.49
N LYS A 49 2.44 -0.83 -18.52
CA LYS A 49 2.22 -1.23 -19.93
C LYS A 49 3.32 -2.16 -20.47
N GLU A 50 4.50 -2.11 -19.87
CA GLU A 50 5.67 -2.86 -20.31
C GLU A 50 5.87 -4.12 -19.47
N LYS A 51 6.55 -5.13 -20.04
CA LYS A 51 7.03 -6.28 -19.26
C LYS A 51 8.11 -5.79 -18.29
N LEU A 52 7.72 -5.66 -17.02
CA LEU A 52 8.64 -5.25 -15.96
C LEU A 52 9.76 -6.27 -15.82
N LYS A 53 10.99 -5.81 -15.85
CA LYS A 53 12.11 -6.58 -15.35
C LYS A 53 12.06 -6.60 -13.83
N GLN A 54 12.49 -7.70 -13.25
CA GLN A 54 12.57 -7.86 -11.81
C GLN A 54 13.43 -6.72 -11.22
N GLY A 55 12.94 -6.02 -10.19
CA GLY A 55 13.69 -4.95 -9.52
C GLY A 55 13.53 -3.55 -10.14
N GLU A 56 12.75 -3.35 -11.20
CA GLU A 56 12.70 -2.07 -11.92
C GLU A 56 11.39 -1.29 -11.79
N ILE A 57 10.45 -1.74 -10.96
CA ILE A 57 9.12 -1.11 -10.86
C ILE A 57 9.19 0.37 -10.43
N HIS A 58 10.16 0.72 -9.59
CA HIS A 58 10.36 2.09 -9.13
C HIS A 58 10.57 3.08 -10.30
N LYS A 59 11.12 2.63 -11.42
CA LYS A 59 11.31 3.44 -12.62
C LYS A 59 9.98 3.81 -13.30
N HIS A 60 8.93 3.08 -13.02
CA HIS A 60 7.62 3.23 -13.66
C HIS A 60 6.57 3.88 -12.75
N TRP A 61 6.91 4.19 -11.49
CA TRP A 61 5.97 4.84 -10.56
C TRP A 61 5.42 6.14 -11.13
N GLU A 62 6.29 7.03 -11.56
CA GLU A 62 5.89 8.33 -12.08
C GLU A 62 5.02 8.20 -13.33
N THR A 63 5.46 7.42 -14.31
CA THR A 63 4.73 7.23 -15.58
C THR A 63 3.33 6.67 -15.36
N SER A 64 3.20 5.63 -14.53
CA SER A 64 1.91 5.00 -14.26
C SER A 64 0.94 5.93 -13.52
N GLN A 65 1.45 6.75 -12.60
CA GLN A 65 0.62 7.72 -11.87
C GLN A 65 0.23 8.91 -12.75
N LYS A 66 1.11 9.34 -13.65
CA LYS A 66 0.79 10.33 -14.68
C LYS A 66 -0.35 9.83 -15.57
N ASP A 67 -0.30 8.60 -16.03
CA ASP A 67 -1.38 7.99 -16.82
C ASP A 67 -2.73 8.01 -16.07
N ILE A 68 -2.71 7.74 -14.76
CA ILE A 68 -3.92 7.82 -13.92
C ILE A 68 -4.43 9.27 -13.82
N ARG A 69 -3.53 10.23 -13.61
CA ARG A 69 -3.90 11.65 -13.55
C ARG A 69 -4.52 12.13 -14.86
N ASP A 70 -3.94 11.74 -15.99
CA ASP A 70 -4.34 12.19 -17.32
C ASP A 70 -5.72 11.66 -17.74
N GLN A 71 -6.23 10.60 -17.08
CA GLN A 71 -7.61 10.16 -17.20
C GLN A 71 -8.64 11.14 -16.60
N LYS A 72 -8.19 12.19 -15.89
CA LYS A 72 -9.02 13.23 -15.25
C LYS A 72 -10.08 12.68 -14.28
N LYS A 73 -9.87 11.51 -13.73
CA LYS A 73 -10.73 10.86 -12.73
C LYS A 73 -9.99 10.76 -11.40
N VAL A 74 -10.75 10.73 -10.31
CA VAL A 74 -10.22 10.38 -9.00
C VAL A 74 -10.22 8.86 -8.89
N LYS A 75 -9.09 8.29 -8.47
CA LYS A 75 -8.93 6.85 -8.26
C LYS A 75 -8.43 6.60 -6.84
N PHE A 76 -9.12 5.72 -6.13
CA PHE A 76 -8.62 5.20 -4.86
C PHE A 76 -7.64 4.06 -5.14
N LEU A 77 -6.48 4.08 -4.49
CA LEU A 77 -5.48 3.02 -4.59
C LEU A 77 -5.00 2.62 -3.20
N LYS A 78 -4.98 1.33 -2.94
CA LYS A 78 -4.37 0.77 -1.72
C LYS A 78 -2.87 0.66 -1.90
N THR A 79 -2.12 0.99 -0.85
CA THR A 79 -0.68 0.72 -0.82
C THR A 79 -0.19 0.34 0.57
N HIS A 80 0.87 -0.47 0.60
CA HIS A 80 1.69 -0.71 1.78
C HIS A 80 3.10 -0.12 1.63
N ASN A 81 3.35 0.59 0.53
CA ASN A 81 4.62 1.27 0.34
C ASN A 81 4.72 2.49 1.25
N SER A 82 5.90 2.69 1.80
CA SER A 82 6.26 3.95 2.43
C SER A 82 6.47 5.05 1.39
N LEU A 83 6.38 6.29 1.82
CA LEU A 83 6.69 7.46 1.00
C LEU A 83 8.21 7.59 0.91
N ILE A 84 8.81 6.88 -0.03
CA ILE A 84 10.26 6.80 -0.22
C ILE A 84 10.69 7.26 -1.60
N THR A 85 11.96 7.62 -1.71
CA THR A 85 12.68 7.73 -2.99
C THR A 85 13.56 6.50 -3.15
N ALA A 86 13.31 5.69 -4.16
CA ALA A 86 14.09 4.51 -4.48
C ALA A 86 14.90 4.72 -5.76
N PHE A 87 16.22 4.67 -5.65
CA PHE A 87 17.14 4.86 -6.80
C PHE A 87 16.82 6.13 -7.62
N GLY A 88 16.53 7.25 -6.93
CA GLY A 88 16.18 8.52 -7.57
C GLY A 88 14.75 8.65 -8.09
N ASN A 89 13.89 7.66 -7.83
CA ASN A 89 12.48 7.71 -8.20
C ASN A 89 11.61 7.83 -6.94
N ASP A 90 10.81 8.87 -6.87
CA ASP A 90 9.85 9.06 -5.78
C ASP A 90 8.65 8.12 -5.94
N PHE A 91 8.21 7.51 -4.81
CA PHE A 91 7.03 6.64 -4.85
C PHE A 91 5.80 7.37 -5.39
N THR A 92 5.57 8.61 -4.95
CA THR A 92 4.52 9.48 -5.47
C THR A 92 4.92 10.95 -5.30
N LYS A 93 4.21 11.84 -6.00
CA LYS A 93 4.41 13.28 -5.93
C LYS A 93 3.09 14.00 -5.66
N PRO A 94 3.13 15.22 -5.10
CA PRO A 94 1.92 16.02 -4.87
C PRO A 94 1.06 16.22 -6.12
N GLU A 95 1.67 16.34 -7.28
CA GLU A 95 0.99 16.56 -8.57
C GLU A 95 0.12 15.38 -9.03
N TYR A 96 0.31 14.17 -8.47
CA TYR A 96 -0.50 12.98 -8.75
C TYR A 96 -1.46 12.65 -7.61
N THR A 97 -1.18 13.17 -6.41
CA THR A 97 -1.88 12.83 -5.17
C THR A 97 -2.91 13.88 -4.82
N LEU A 98 -4.17 13.49 -4.69
CA LEU A 98 -5.25 14.34 -4.17
C LEU A 98 -5.31 14.29 -2.64
N GLY A 99 -5.01 13.14 -2.05
CA GLY A 99 -5.04 12.95 -0.61
C GLY A 99 -4.57 11.56 -0.19
N VAL A 100 -4.43 11.37 1.12
CA VAL A 100 -4.01 10.12 1.74
C VAL A 100 -4.92 9.81 2.92
N ILE A 101 -5.49 8.62 2.92
CA ILE A 101 -6.12 7.99 4.08
C ILE A 101 -5.08 7.07 4.69
N TYR A 102 -4.48 7.48 5.80
CA TYR A 102 -3.47 6.70 6.47
C TYR A 102 -4.06 5.88 7.60
N VAL A 103 -4.04 4.56 7.46
CA VAL A 103 -4.66 3.62 8.40
C VAL A 103 -3.62 3.14 9.40
N ILE A 104 -3.81 3.53 10.65
CA ILE A 104 -2.92 3.19 11.77
C ILE A 104 -3.64 2.22 12.70
N ARG A 105 -2.92 1.26 13.23
CA ARG A 105 -3.39 0.31 14.25
C ARG A 105 -2.33 0.17 15.34
N ASP A 106 -2.77 -0.08 16.57
CA ASP A 106 -1.88 -0.38 17.68
C ASP A 106 -0.92 -1.53 17.31
N PRO A 107 0.41 -1.33 17.33
CA PRO A 107 1.39 -2.33 16.94
C PRO A 107 1.32 -3.61 17.78
N ARG A 108 0.83 -3.53 19.03
CA ARG A 108 0.58 -4.71 19.88
C ARG A 108 -0.51 -5.63 19.31
N ASN A 109 -1.47 -5.06 18.57
CA ASN A 109 -2.49 -5.83 17.86
C ASN A 109 -2.02 -6.25 16.46
N VAL A 110 -1.13 -5.48 15.84
CA VAL A 110 -0.54 -5.81 14.54
C VAL A 110 0.34 -7.05 14.66
N ILE A 111 1.17 -7.15 15.72
CA ILE A 111 2.09 -8.27 15.91
C ILE A 111 1.38 -9.62 15.92
N THR A 112 0.23 -9.71 16.61
CA THR A 112 -0.61 -10.92 16.63
C THR A 112 -1.09 -11.27 15.21
N SER A 113 -1.52 -10.26 14.46
CA SER A 113 -1.98 -10.47 13.08
C SER A 113 -0.85 -10.84 12.13
N VAL A 114 0.35 -10.31 12.33
CA VAL A 114 1.56 -10.65 11.58
C VAL A 114 1.97 -12.10 11.87
N LYS A 115 2.02 -12.48 13.16
CA LYS A 115 2.32 -13.84 13.58
C LYS A 115 1.43 -14.85 12.87
N ASN A 116 0.11 -14.67 12.97
CA ASN A 116 -0.86 -15.61 12.43
C ASN A 116 -0.89 -15.62 10.89
N HIS A 117 -0.61 -14.49 10.24
CA HIS A 117 -0.66 -14.38 8.78
C HIS A 117 0.56 -15.01 8.10
N ASN A 118 1.71 -14.99 8.77
CA ASN A 118 2.96 -15.52 8.24
C ASN A 118 3.33 -16.87 8.86
N ASP A 119 2.40 -17.49 9.61
CA ASP A 119 2.59 -18.79 10.29
C ASP A 119 3.91 -18.82 11.10
N LEU A 120 4.19 -17.72 11.85
CA LEU A 120 5.38 -17.61 12.67
C LEU A 120 5.18 -18.34 14.00
N ASP A 121 6.23 -19.00 14.48
CA ASP A 121 6.14 -19.82 15.71
C ASP A 121 6.00 -18.97 16.97
N SER A 122 6.58 -17.77 17.00
CA SER A 122 6.63 -16.94 18.21
C SER A 122 6.31 -15.47 17.94
N TYR A 123 5.97 -14.74 19.02
CA TYR A 123 5.88 -13.29 18.98
C TYR A 123 7.21 -12.59 18.78
N ASP A 124 8.32 -13.21 19.23
CA ASP A 124 9.66 -12.67 19.01
C ASP A 124 10.03 -12.68 17.51
N GLU A 125 9.63 -13.73 16.79
CA GLU A 125 9.80 -13.76 15.33
C GLU A 125 8.92 -12.72 14.64
N ALA A 126 7.69 -12.57 15.08
CA ALA A 126 6.81 -11.54 14.55
C ALA A 126 7.34 -10.13 14.83
N LEU A 127 7.94 -9.89 16.01
CA LEU A 127 8.57 -8.63 16.36
C LEU A 127 9.80 -8.36 15.47
N LYS A 128 10.68 -9.36 15.30
CA LYS A 128 11.81 -9.26 14.37
C LYS A 128 11.35 -8.96 12.94
N PHE A 129 10.31 -9.63 12.48
CA PHE A 129 9.70 -9.37 11.17
C PHE A 129 9.25 -7.92 11.04
N MET A 130 8.61 -7.36 12.08
CA MET A 130 8.11 -5.99 12.08
C MET A 130 9.21 -4.94 12.20
N GLN A 131 10.35 -5.28 12.80
CA GLN A 131 11.49 -4.40 13.01
C GLN A 131 12.51 -4.45 11.86
N ASP A 132 12.38 -5.40 10.95
CA ASP A 132 13.33 -5.56 9.84
C ASP A 132 13.17 -4.43 8.82
N GLU A 133 14.07 -3.48 8.86
CA GLU A 133 14.11 -2.32 7.95
C GLU A 133 14.34 -2.70 6.48
N ASN A 134 14.83 -3.90 6.22
CA ASN A 134 15.07 -4.41 4.89
C ASN A 134 13.97 -5.37 4.42
N LYS A 135 12.92 -5.54 5.22
CA LYS A 135 11.84 -6.46 4.87
C LYS A 135 11.12 -6.01 3.62
N VAL A 136 11.09 -6.87 2.65
CA VAL A 136 10.29 -6.73 1.44
C VAL A 136 9.04 -7.59 1.61
N LEU A 137 7.87 -7.00 1.41
CA LEU A 137 6.64 -7.77 1.36
C LEU A 137 6.51 -8.36 -0.04
N GLU A 138 6.63 -9.68 -0.11
CA GLU A 138 6.49 -10.43 -1.35
C GLU A 138 5.03 -10.86 -1.53
N ASP A 139 4.15 -9.94 -1.91
CA ASP A 139 2.78 -10.31 -2.28
C ASP A 139 2.71 -11.00 -3.67
N TYR A 140 3.80 -10.88 -4.43
CA TYR A 140 3.89 -11.46 -5.77
C TYR A 140 5.30 -12.04 -6.02
N PRO A 141 5.43 -13.34 -6.28
CA PRO A 141 6.73 -13.99 -6.53
C PRO A 141 7.56 -13.39 -7.67
N HIS A 142 6.91 -12.68 -8.61
CA HIS A 142 7.57 -12.04 -9.75
C HIS A 142 7.95 -10.58 -9.47
N LEU A 143 7.56 -10.06 -8.33
CA LEU A 143 7.81 -8.69 -7.92
C LEU A 143 8.81 -8.62 -6.75
N LYS A 144 9.62 -9.67 -6.59
CA LYS A 144 10.74 -9.67 -5.63
C LYS A 144 11.56 -8.39 -5.81
N ASN A 145 11.65 -7.57 -4.82
CA ASN A 145 12.41 -6.31 -4.71
C ASN A 145 11.64 -5.00 -4.91
N TYR A 146 10.31 -4.97 -4.83
CA TYR A 146 9.57 -3.76 -5.22
C TYR A 146 9.18 -2.78 -4.15
N ALA A 147 9.03 -3.21 -2.97
CA ALA A 147 8.84 -2.29 -1.88
C ALA A 147 9.70 -2.79 -0.74
N LYS A 148 10.83 -2.16 -0.52
CA LYS A 148 11.34 -2.12 0.84
C LYS A 148 10.30 -1.32 1.60
N THR A 149 9.30 -2.01 2.14
CA THR A 149 8.44 -1.43 3.13
C THR A 149 9.28 -1.29 4.36
N ASN A 150 9.88 -0.13 4.54
CA ASN A 150 10.47 0.19 5.80
C ASN A 150 9.32 0.39 6.79
N ILE A 151 9.05 -0.68 7.51
CA ILE A 151 8.04 -0.75 8.56
C ILE A 151 8.25 0.33 9.60
N CYS A 152 9.50 0.63 9.94
CA CYS A 152 9.85 1.68 10.88
C CYS A 152 9.43 3.06 10.37
N LEU A 153 9.58 3.36 9.08
CA LEU A 153 9.21 4.67 8.53
C LEU A 153 7.70 4.95 8.58
N LEU A 154 6.85 3.92 8.53
CA LEU A 154 5.40 4.11 8.66
C LEU A 154 4.98 4.47 10.10
N TYR A 155 5.74 4.02 11.11
CA TYR A 155 5.47 4.33 12.51
C TYR A 155 6.32 5.49 13.06
N THR A 156 7.40 5.87 12.37
CA THR A 156 8.30 6.97 12.77
C THR A 156 8.09 8.23 11.92
N SER A 157 7.11 8.25 11.03
CA SER A 157 6.76 9.49 10.33
C SER A 157 6.44 10.56 11.36
N PRO A 158 7.06 11.76 11.28
CA PRO A 158 6.80 12.82 12.23
C PRO A 158 5.30 13.12 12.26
N SER A 159 4.79 13.27 13.46
CA SER A 159 3.42 13.73 13.66
C SER A 159 3.24 15.07 12.94
N PRO A 160 2.12 15.35 12.26
CA PRO A 160 1.85 16.65 11.66
C PRO A 160 1.76 17.81 12.67
N ARG A 161 2.27 17.64 13.88
CA ARG A 161 2.16 18.61 14.99
C ARG A 161 3.50 19.19 15.43
N ASP A 162 4.59 18.92 14.71
CA ASP A 162 5.89 19.58 14.96
C ASP A 162 6.17 20.62 13.88
#